data_ffda45eb0859f03dc700dae27517788b
#
_entry.id   ffda45eb0859f03dc700dae27517788b
#
_cell.length_a   1.000
_cell.length_b   1.000
_cell.length_c   1.000
_cell.angle_alpha   90.00
_cell.angle_beta   90.00
_cell.angle_gamma   90.00
#
_symmetry.space_group_name_H-M   'P 1'
#
loop_
_entity.id
_entity.type
_entity.pdbx_description
1 polymer ?
#
loop_
_entity_poly.entity_id
_entity_poly.type
_entity_poly.pdbx_seq_one_letter_code
_entity_poly.pdbx_strand_id
1 'polypeptide(L)'
;MLNLTEAGQSRYRIVMPREADGKNRFAAQELASYILKITGAALPVVTDELPASEQEICVGPVSRDGLPDTSQLKNDGFIMASREDRIFLVGHNSRSNLYAAYSFLEDVLGCRFFTQSVEHIPQRETLRVEPFNLVKQSPFEYRETSWHGMTLPGFDPKRGFNGAHPHAPDQGEGLEDVFRYLGFGHTMFDYVNPDEYFDEHPEYFSMVEGRRIKDHTQLCLTNPEVLEITKKKLRQNIIDHPECKVFSLSQMDWYNYCECPECARVDAEEGAHSGTLIRFVNACAESIAGEFPDVLIDTFAYQYTRQAPKKTRPAPNVSVRICSIECCFTHPLAECHRAMFPFIFATTPGVTFQQDLADWSRIASHLVVWDYTTNFRFYLAPMVNLHVLQDNIRFFRDNNVTGLFEQGNGQSVSGEFGELRGYLLSKLMWEPDGDVEKWTQEFLAGYYGNAAGPIHAYIKLLAGHVTRYDLHAGIYESPKAFLHNALIPKMDALWDEAEALADNEEILERVQRSRLQVRFIKFHRKGPGDDDYDAVCEQLISDIRRHGVTYIQEGKDIEKSFDEMRHGTLPGTSRSDYRW
;
A
#
# COMPACT_ATOMS: atom_id res chain seq x y z
N MET A 1 11.30 7.46 -36.63
CA MET A 1 10.51 8.41 -35.80
C MET A 1 9.05 8.32 -36.25
N LEU A 2 8.13 7.96 -35.35
CA LEU A 2 6.69 7.88 -35.65
C LEU A 2 6.08 9.28 -35.52
N ASN A 3 5.35 9.72 -36.52
CA ASN A 3 4.66 11.02 -36.50
C ASN A 3 3.21 10.81 -36.09
N LEU A 4 2.92 10.85 -34.78
CA LEU A 4 1.58 10.58 -34.24
C LEU A 4 0.59 11.70 -34.59
N THR A 5 1.05 12.96 -34.51
CA THR A 5 0.24 14.13 -34.90
C THR A 5 1.13 15.18 -35.55
N GLU A 6 0.54 15.98 -36.47
CA GLU A 6 1.18 17.13 -37.08
C GLU A 6 0.17 18.26 -37.12
N ALA A 7 0.53 19.39 -36.51
CA ALA A 7 -0.32 20.59 -36.40
C ALA A 7 -1.77 20.26 -35.94
N GLY A 8 -1.91 19.46 -34.87
CA GLY A 8 -3.22 19.09 -34.31
C GLY A 8 -4.03 18.08 -35.12
N GLN A 9 -3.45 17.46 -36.13
CA GLN A 9 -4.10 16.42 -36.95
C GLN A 9 -3.35 15.09 -36.86
N SER A 10 -4.08 13.98 -37.02
CA SER A 10 -3.53 12.62 -36.98
C SER A 10 -4.13 11.74 -38.07
N ARG A 11 -3.32 10.80 -38.57
CA ARG A 11 -3.79 9.68 -39.40
C ARG A 11 -3.89 8.39 -38.58
N TYR A 12 -3.45 8.42 -37.34
CA TYR A 12 -3.54 7.28 -36.44
C TYR A 12 -4.97 7.04 -35.99
N ARG A 13 -5.27 5.78 -35.72
CA ARG A 13 -6.46 5.33 -35.01
C ARG A 13 -6.05 4.41 -33.86
N ILE A 14 -6.87 4.31 -32.83
CA ILE A 14 -6.68 3.39 -31.73
C ILE A 14 -7.50 2.15 -32.02
N VAL A 15 -6.86 0.96 -31.95
CA VAL A 15 -7.47 -0.32 -32.29
C VAL A 15 -7.51 -1.19 -31.05
N MET A 16 -8.69 -1.71 -30.72
CA MET A 16 -8.91 -2.67 -29.65
C MET A 16 -9.50 -3.97 -30.20
N PRO A 17 -9.44 -5.12 -29.46
CA PRO A 17 -10.07 -6.36 -29.87
C PRO A 17 -11.58 -6.18 -30.14
N ARG A 18 -12.14 -6.93 -31.08
CA ARG A 18 -13.58 -6.99 -31.34
C ARG A 18 -14.38 -7.24 -30.05
N GLU A 19 -13.96 -8.24 -29.29
CA GLU A 19 -14.58 -8.64 -28.02
C GLU A 19 -13.81 -8.02 -26.84
N ALA A 20 -13.52 -6.71 -26.93
CA ALA A 20 -12.86 -5.98 -25.85
C ALA A 20 -13.71 -6.00 -24.57
N ASP A 21 -13.10 -6.37 -23.45
CA ASP A 21 -13.69 -6.20 -22.13
C ASP A 21 -13.71 -4.73 -21.68
N GLY A 22 -14.23 -4.47 -20.48
CA GLY A 22 -14.32 -3.12 -19.93
C GLY A 22 -12.95 -2.42 -19.84
N LYS A 23 -11.89 -3.15 -19.44
CA LYS A 23 -10.53 -2.60 -19.27
C LYS A 23 -9.90 -2.19 -20.59
N ASN A 24 -10.02 -3.04 -21.62
CA ASN A 24 -9.50 -2.73 -22.95
C ASN A 24 -10.23 -1.54 -23.57
N ARG A 25 -11.57 -1.46 -23.42
CA ARG A 25 -12.35 -0.30 -23.86
C ARG A 25 -11.93 0.98 -23.11
N PHE A 26 -11.80 0.88 -21.80
CA PHE A 26 -11.38 2.01 -20.96
C PHE A 26 -9.96 2.49 -21.34
N ALA A 27 -9.01 1.57 -21.51
CA ALA A 27 -7.65 1.89 -21.95
C ALA A 27 -7.61 2.64 -23.30
N ALA A 28 -8.38 2.17 -24.28
CA ALA A 28 -8.46 2.80 -25.59
C ALA A 28 -9.08 4.22 -25.53
N GLN A 29 -10.12 4.39 -24.69
CA GLN A 29 -10.78 5.70 -24.48
C GLN A 29 -9.87 6.68 -23.74
N GLU A 30 -9.17 6.24 -22.68
CA GLU A 30 -8.19 7.06 -21.96
C GLU A 30 -7.07 7.53 -22.90
N LEU A 31 -6.50 6.64 -23.70
CA LEU A 31 -5.49 7.02 -24.70
C LEU A 31 -6.02 8.08 -25.67
N ALA A 32 -7.22 7.91 -26.22
CA ALA A 32 -7.83 8.88 -27.11
C ALA A 32 -8.02 10.24 -26.43
N SER A 33 -8.51 10.23 -25.18
CA SER A 33 -8.73 11.42 -24.37
C SER A 33 -7.43 12.17 -24.08
N TYR A 34 -6.38 11.46 -23.63
CA TYR A 34 -5.09 12.09 -23.31
C TYR A 34 -4.35 12.57 -24.56
N ILE A 35 -4.38 11.83 -25.66
CA ILE A 35 -3.78 12.28 -26.93
C ILE A 35 -4.49 13.55 -27.41
N LEU A 36 -5.81 13.63 -27.30
CA LEU A 36 -6.56 14.85 -27.61
C LEU A 36 -6.13 16.01 -26.70
N LYS A 37 -6.01 15.79 -25.38
CA LYS A 37 -5.54 16.81 -24.43
C LYS A 37 -4.11 17.28 -24.77
N ILE A 38 -3.21 16.37 -25.18
CA ILE A 38 -1.81 16.69 -25.50
C ILE A 38 -1.72 17.49 -26.79
N THR A 39 -2.49 17.10 -27.84
CA THR A 39 -2.20 17.50 -29.22
C THR A 39 -3.31 18.28 -29.90
N GLY A 40 -4.53 18.25 -29.37
CA GLY A 40 -5.74 18.73 -30.03
C GLY A 40 -6.28 17.78 -31.11
N ALA A 41 -5.60 16.67 -31.41
CA ALA A 41 -6.02 15.70 -32.43
C ALA A 41 -6.94 14.62 -31.82
N ALA A 42 -8.13 14.44 -32.41
CA ALA A 42 -9.04 13.36 -32.07
C ALA A 42 -8.69 12.11 -32.88
N LEU A 43 -8.28 11.03 -32.17
CA LEU A 43 -8.04 9.73 -32.79
C LEU A 43 -9.30 8.85 -32.67
N PRO A 44 -9.80 8.26 -33.76
CA PRO A 44 -10.95 7.35 -33.69
C PRO A 44 -10.55 6.04 -32.97
N VAL A 45 -11.43 5.56 -32.08
CA VAL A 45 -11.32 4.26 -31.44
C VAL A 45 -12.16 3.27 -32.25
N VAL A 46 -11.53 2.18 -32.71
CA VAL A 46 -12.15 1.16 -33.56
C VAL A 46 -11.78 -0.24 -33.10
N THR A 47 -12.49 -1.26 -33.61
CA THR A 47 -12.12 -2.65 -33.37
C THR A 47 -11.25 -3.21 -34.49
N ASP A 48 -10.60 -4.32 -34.21
CA ASP A 48 -9.73 -5.06 -35.15
C ASP A 48 -10.50 -5.80 -36.27
N GLU A 49 -11.86 -5.71 -36.28
CA GLU A 49 -12.68 -6.14 -37.44
C GLU A 49 -12.42 -5.27 -38.68
N LEU A 50 -12.06 -4.01 -38.47
CA LEU A 50 -11.69 -3.17 -39.59
C LEU A 50 -10.38 -3.61 -40.22
N PRO A 51 -10.23 -3.52 -41.56
CA PRO A 51 -8.97 -3.83 -42.22
C PRO A 51 -7.80 -3.06 -41.58
N ALA A 52 -6.63 -3.69 -41.53
CA ALA A 52 -5.43 -3.08 -40.99
C ALA A 52 -5.06 -1.78 -41.72
N SER A 53 -4.61 -0.78 -40.98
CA SER A 53 -4.01 0.45 -41.48
C SER A 53 -2.53 0.48 -41.14
N GLU A 54 -1.76 1.29 -41.83
CA GLU A 54 -0.33 1.48 -41.52
C GLU A 54 -0.15 2.15 -40.15
N GLN A 55 -1.02 3.12 -39.80
CA GLN A 55 -0.91 3.97 -38.61
C GLN A 55 -1.96 3.60 -37.56
N GLU A 56 -1.56 2.73 -36.63
CA GLU A 56 -2.44 2.22 -35.57
C GLU A 56 -1.74 2.21 -34.20
N ILE A 57 -2.50 2.56 -33.16
CA ILE A 57 -2.13 2.28 -31.75
C ILE A 57 -3.00 1.11 -31.31
N CYS A 58 -2.40 -0.05 -31.16
CA CYS A 58 -3.06 -1.31 -30.84
C CYS A 58 -3.06 -1.54 -29.33
N VAL A 59 -4.23 -1.67 -28.71
CA VAL A 59 -4.42 -1.89 -27.28
C VAL A 59 -4.95 -3.29 -27.05
N GLY A 60 -4.17 -4.13 -26.36
CA GLY A 60 -4.52 -5.52 -26.09
C GLY A 60 -4.25 -6.48 -27.24
N PRO A 61 -4.78 -7.72 -27.16
CA PRO A 61 -4.49 -8.81 -28.10
C PRO A 61 -5.28 -8.67 -29.41
N VAL A 62 -4.99 -7.63 -30.18
CA VAL A 62 -5.64 -7.37 -31.46
C VAL A 62 -5.15 -8.30 -32.58
N SER A 63 -5.98 -8.57 -33.57
CA SER A 63 -5.63 -9.35 -34.76
C SER A 63 -4.84 -8.48 -35.75
N ARG A 64 -3.56 -8.29 -35.49
CA ARG A 64 -2.61 -7.49 -36.31
C ARG A 64 -1.26 -8.17 -36.39
N ASP A 65 -0.64 -8.13 -37.57
CA ASP A 65 0.73 -8.60 -37.75
C ASP A 65 1.71 -7.77 -36.93
N GLY A 66 2.71 -8.44 -36.34
CA GLY A 66 3.71 -7.79 -35.50
C GLY A 66 3.32 -7.64 -34.02
N LEU A 67 2.17 -8.20 -33.61
CA LEU A 67 1.77 -8.25 -32.18
C LEU A 67 2.86 -8.93 -31.35
N PRO A 68 3.37 -8.30 -30.26
CA PRO A 68 4.35 -8.91 -29.39
C PRO A 68 3.83 -10.16 -28.67
N ASP A 69 4.71 -11.14 -28.46
CA ASP A 69 4.41 -12.33 -27.66
C ASP A 69 4.46 -12.00 -26.16
N THR A 70 3.36 -12.21 -25.47
CA THR A 70 3.20 -11.94 -24.03
C THR A 70 3.26 -13.21 -23.17
N SER A 71 3.52 -14.38 -23.76
CA SER A 71 3.45 -15.68 -23.07
C SER A 71 4.42 -15.84 -21.88
N GLN A 72 5.52 -15.07 -21.87
CA GLN A 72 6.52 -15.09 -20.81
C GLN A 72 6.26 -14.04 -19.70
N LEU A 73 5.25 -13.18 -19.86
CA LEU A 73 4.93 -12.15 -18.89
C LEU A 73 4.18 -12.74 -17.69
N LYS A 74 4.39 -12.14 -16.53
CA LYS A 74 3.73 -12.46 -15.24
C LYS A 74 3.39 -11.16 -14.51
N ASN A 75 2.68 -11.25 -13.41
CA ASN A 75 2.45 -10.15 -12.45
C ASN A 75 1.99 -8.84 -13.12
N ASP A 76 0.98 -8.92 -13.95
CA ASP A 76 0.50 -7.79 -14.75
C ASP A 76 1.52 -7.18 -15.71
N GLY A 77 2.54 -7.95 -16.12
CA GLY A 77 3.56 -7.50 -17.07
C GLY A 77 2.98 -7.13 -18.43
N PHE A 78 3.63 -6.21 -19.13
CA PHE A 78 3.22 -5.73 -20.45
C PHE A 78 4.40 -5.34 -21.33
N ILE A 79 4.12 -5.25 -22.62
CA ILE A 79 5.04 -4.80 -23.66
C ILE A 79 4.47 -3.55 -24.33
N MET A 80 5.29 -2.54 -24.45
CA MET A 80 5.03 -1.38 -25.30
C MET A 80 6.07 -1.40 -26.42
N ALA A 81 5.64 -1.51 -27.66
CA ALA A 81 6.57 -1.61 -28.79
C ALA A 81 6.06 -0.90 -30.03
N SER A 82 6.97 -0.25 -30.76
CA SER A 82 6.70 0.22 -32.12
C SER A 82 7.22 -0.81 -33.14
N ARG A 83 6.45 -1.01 -34.20
CA ARG A 83 6.80 -1.84 -35.37
C ARG A 83 6.39 -1.08 -36.62
N GLU A 84 7.34 -0.60 -37.38
CA GLU A 84 7.06 0.36 -38.47
C GLU A 84 6.27 1.54 -37.92
N ASP A 85 5.11 1.86 -38.49
CA ASP A 85 4.22 2.95 -38.05
C ASP A 85 3.11 2.49 -37.08
N ARG A 86 3.19 1.24 -36.55
CA ARG A 86 2.25 0.74 -35.52
C ARG A 86 2.87 0.78 -34.14
N ILE A 87 2.02 1.01 -33.15
CA ILE A 87 2.35 0.94 -31.73
C ILE A 87 1.50 -0.17 -31.10
N PHE A 88 2.13 -1.05 -30.34
CA PHE A 88 1.46 -2.13 -29.60
C PHE A 88 1.60 -1.89 -28.10
N LEU A 89 0.47 -1.90 -27.40
CA LEU A 89 0.33 -1.77 -25.96
C LEU A 89 -0.39 -3.03 -25.48
N VAL A 90 0.36 -4.08 -25.14
CA VAL A 90 -0.20 -5.41 -24.87
C VAL A 90 0.41 -6.03 -23.64
N GLY A 91 -0.42 -6.62 -22.80
CA GLY A 91 -0.01 -7.22 -21.55
C GLY A 91 -0.41 -8.69 -21.40
N HIS A 92 -0.02 -9.26 -20.26
CA HIS A 92 -0.34 -10.61 -19.85
C HIS A 92 -1.86 -10.86 -19.72
N ASN A 93 -2.60 -9.83 -19.31
CA ASN A 93 -4.05 -9.85 -19.13
C ASN A 93 -4.65 -8.48 -19.49
N SER A 94 -5.95 -8.32 -19.40
CA SER A 94 -6.64 -7.08 -19.76
C SER A 94 -6.25 -5.88 -18.87
N ARG A 95 -5.95 -6.11 -17.59
CA ARG A 95 -5.45 -5.07 -16.69
C ARG A 95 -4.05 -4.60 -17.10
N SER A 96 -3.21 -5.53 -17.52
CA SER A 96 -1.88 -5.19 -18.04
C SER A 96 -1.94 -4.32 -19.29
N ASN A 97 -2.96 -4.47 -20.13
CA ASN A 97 -3.17 -3.59 -21.29
C ASN A 97 -3.49 -2.15 -20.87
N LEU A 98 -4.26 -1.99 -19.79
CA LEU A 98 -4.54 -0.68 -19.20
C LEU A 98 -3.27 -0.05 -18.61
N TYR A 99 -2.46 -0.83 -17.91
CA TYR A 99 -1.16 -0.36 -17.42
C TYR A 99 -0.19 0.00 -18.55
N ALA A 100 -0.19 -0.75 -19.66
CA ALA A 100 0.58 -0.40 -20.85
C ALA A 100 0.15 0.95 -21.43
N ALA A 101 -1.16 1.22 -21.48
CA ALA A 101 -1.70 2.50 -21.95
C ALA A 101 -1.23 3.67 -21.07
N TYR A 102 -1.34 3.55 -19.74
CA TYR A 102 -0.88 4.61 -18.84
C TYR A 102 0.64 4.77 -18.84
N SER A 103 1.40 3.66 -18.91
CA SER A 103 2.85 3.73 -19.04
C SER A 103 3.27 4.38 -20.37
N PHE A 104 2.55 4.14 -21.46
CA PHE A 104 2.79 4.85 -22.72
C PHE A 104 2.57 6.36 -22.58
N LEU A 105 1.49 6.77 -21.90
CA LEU A 105 1.24 8.18 -21.60
C LEU A 105 2.34 8.79 -20.72
N GLU A 106 2.83 8.08 -19.70
CA GLU A 106 3.87 8.59 -18.81
C GLU A 106 5.27 8.55 -19.46
N ASP A 107 5.72 7.37 -19.91
CA ASP A 107 7.12 7.15 -20.27
C ASP A 107 7.46 7.63 -21.69
N VAL A 108 6.46 7.61 -22.58
CA VAL A 108 6.67 7.96 -23.98
C VAL A 108 6.10 9.34 -24.32
N LEU A 109 4.90 9.66 -23.83
CA LEU A 109 4.26 10.94 -24.15
C LEU A 109 4.56 12.05 -23.14
N GLY A 110 5.04 11.70 -21.94
CA GLY A 110 5.49 12.65 -20.92
C GLY A 110 4.40 13.16 -19.98
N CYS A 111 3.24 12.51 -19.93
CA CYS A 111 2.25 12.77 -18.89
C CYS A 111 2.78 12.40 -17.51
N ARG A 112 2.22 12.99 -16.46
CA ARG A 112 2.44 12.59 -15.06
C ARG A 112 1.14 12.66 -14.29
N PHE A 113 0.91 11.64 -13.46
CA PHE A 113 -0.29 11.49 -12.64
C PHE A 113 0.12 11.51 -11.16
N PHE A 114 0.20 12.69 -10.57
CA PHE A 114 0.68 12.86 -9.19
C PHE A 114 -0.38 12.47 -8.15
N THR A 115 -1.61 12.97 -8.33
CA THR A 115 -2.79 12.63 -7.54
C THR A 115 -4.00 12.54 -8.46
N GLN A 116 -5.17 12.19 -7.93
CA GLN A 116 -6.40 12.15 -8.72
C GLN A 116 -6.72 13.51 -9.40
N SER A 117 -6.39 14.62 -8.73
CA SER A 117 -6.69 15.97 -9.20
C SER A 117 -5.49 16.75 -9.77
N VAL A 118 -4.27 16.22 -9.63
CA VAL A 118 -3.04 16.88 -10.05
C VAL A 118 -2.31 16.02 -11.06
N GLU A 119 -2.34 16.45 -12.30
CA GLU A 119 -1.64 15.79 -13.41
C GLU A 119 -0.87 16.82 -14.26
N HIS A 120 0.21 16.36 -14.88
CA HIS A 120 0.92 17.11 -15.89
C HIS A 120 0.61 16.54 -17.27
N ILE A 121 0.08 17.34 -18.16
CA ILE A 121 -0.22 16.98 -19.55
C ILE A 121 0.57 17.93 -20.46
N PRO A 122 1.61 17.43 -21.16
CA PRO A 122 2.38 18.27 -22.07
C PRO A 122 1.48 18.74 -23.23
N GLN A 123 1.68 19.99 -23.68
CA GLN A 123 0.93 20.56 -24.80
C GLN A 123 1.84 20.57 -26.05
N ARG A 124 1.48 19.78 -27.08
CA ARG A 124 2.30 19.60 -28.28
C ARG A 124 1.41 19.27 -29.48
N GLU A 125 1.07 20.24 -30.31
CA GLU A 125 0.26 20.02 -31.55
C GLU A 125 0.93 19.03 -32.53
N THR A 126 2.27 19.01 -32.55
CA THR A 126 3.05 18.05 -33.33
C THR A 126 3.75 17.08 -32.35
N LEU A 127 3.35 15.82 -32.41
CA LEU A 127 3.86 14.77 -31.53
C LEU A 127 4.63 13.71 -32.33
N ARG A 128 5.92 13.64 -32.10
CA ARG A 128 6.82 12.65 -32.70
C ARG A 128 7.40 11.75 -31.62
N VAL A 129 7.42 10.46 -31.88
CA VAL A 129 7.88 9.43 -30.95
C VAL A 129 9.02 8.64 -31.59
N GLU A 130 10.13 8.50 -30.87
CA GLU A 130 11.22 7.60 -31.30
C GLU A 130 10.77 6.14 -31.24
N PRO A 131 11.28 5.26 -32.12
CA PRO A 131 11.02 3.83 -32.00
C PRO A 131 11.39 3.30 -30.62
N PHE A 132 10.56 2.45 -30.06
CA PHE A 132 10.76 1.88 -28.73
C PHE A 132 10.35 0.40 -28.67
N ASN A 133 10.91 -0.32 -27.70
CA ASN A 133 10.51 -1.66 -27.33
C ASN A 133 10.79 -1.82 -25.83
N LEU A 134 9.77 -1.63 -25.02
CA LEU A 134 9.84 -1.60 -23.56
C LEU A 134 9.03 -2.75 -23.00
N VAL A 135 9.61 -3.50 -22.08
CA VAL A 135 8.95 -4.55 -21.31
C VAL A 135 8.95 -4.11 -19.85
N LYS A 136 7.78 -4.09 -19.25
CA LYS A 136 7.64 -3.80 -17.82
C LYS A 136 6.93 -4.95 -17.12
N GLN A 137 7.44 -5.34 -15.97
CA GLN A 137 6.88 -6.37 -15.14
C GLN A 137 7.25 -6.10 -13.69
N SER A 138 6.23 -6.04 -12.82
CA SER A 138 6.46 -5.92 -11.38
C SER A 138 7.03 -7.23 -10.82
N PRO A 139 7.95 -7.20 -9.87
CA PRO A 139 8.33 -8.39 -9.11
C PRO A 139 7.21 -8.87 -8.17
N PHE A 140 6.21 -8.03 -7.90
CA PHE A 140 5.13 -8.31 -6.98
C PHE A 140 3.81 -8.62 -7.71
N GLU A 141 3.17 -9.73 -7.37
CA GLU A 141 1.86 -10.13 -7.87
C GLU A 141 0.76 -9.22 -7.30
N TYR A 142 0.85 -8.92 -6.00
CA TYR A 142 -0.07 -8.05 -5.29
C TYR A 142 0.61 -6.74 -4.89
N ARG A 143 -0.04 -5.60 -5.18
CA ARG A 143 0.49 -4.25 -4.95
C ARG A 143 -0.63 -3.35 -4.46
N GLU A 144 -0.53 -2.89 -3.22
CA GLU A 144 -1.54 -2.02 -2.63
C GLU A 144 -0.95 -1.07 -1.59
N THR A 145 -1.60 0.08 -1.41
CA THR A 145 -1.37 0.99 -0.30
C THR A 145 -2.70 1.52 0.20
N SER A 146 -2.80 1.85 1.47
CA SER A 146 -3.97 2.53 2.03
C SER A 146 -3.82 4.05 2.11
N TRP A 147 -2.79 4.66 1.51
CA TRP A 147 -2.67 6.12 1.51
C TRP A 147 -3.88 6.78 0.87
N HIS A 148 -4.45 7.76 1.58
CA HIS A 148 -5.64 8.49 1.16
C HIS A 148 -5.47 9.07 -0.26
N GLY A 149 -6.45 8.84 -1.11
CA GLY A 149 -6.45 9.32 -2.49
C GLY A 149 -5.66 8.46 -3.48
N MET A 150 -4.90 7.43 -3.03
CA MET A 150 -4.14 6.56 -3.93
C MET A 150 -4.99 5.44 -4.53
N THR A 151 -6.02 5.00 -3.82
CA THR A 151 -6.91 3.89 -4.21
C THR A 151 -8.30 4.37 -4.65
N LEU A 152 -8.40 5.58 -5.18
CA LEU A 152 -9.66 6.14 -5.66
C LEU A 152 -10.06 5.58 -7.03
N PRO A 153 -11.37 5.45 -7.32
CA PRO A 153 -11.88 4.93 -8.58
C PRO A 153 -11.24 5.61 -9.80
N GLY A 154 -10.75 4.82 -10.75
CA GLY A 154 -10.09 5.29 -11.96
C GLY A 154 -8.69 5.89 -11.77
N PHE A 155 -8.20 6.04 -10.53
CA PHE A 155 -6.83 6.48 -10.26
C PHE A 155 -5.88 5.32 -9.96
N ASP A 156 -6.34 4.26 -9.31
CA ASP A 156 -5.57 3.04 -9.06
C ASP A 156 -4.80 2.52 -10.29
N PRO A 157 -5.45 2.35 -11.46
CA PRO A 157 -4.75 1.86 -12.64
C PRO A 157 -3.64 2.79 -13.12
N LYS A 158 -3.79 4.12 -12.93
CA LYS A 158 -2.75 5.11 -13.26
C LYS A 158 -1.51 4.92 -12.39
N ARG A 159 -1.70 4.39 -11.18
CA ARG A 159 -0.61 4.12 -10.23
C ARG A 159 -0.11 2.68 -10.29
N GLY A 160 -0.76 1.79 -11.04
CA GLY A 160 -0.35 0.40 -11.18
C GLY A 160 -0.64 -0.45 -9.95
N PHE A 161 -1.52 -0.02 -9.06
CA PHE A 161 -2.04 -0.84 -7.98
C PHE A 161 -3.07 -1.86 -8.50
N ASN A 162 -3.17 -3.00 -7.84
CA ASN A 162 -4.09 -4.07 -8.21
C ASN A 162 -4.79 -4.71 -7.00
N GLY A 163 -4.53 -4.20 -5.80
CA GLY A 163 -5.15 -4.66 -4.57
C GLY A 163 -6.48 -3.98 -4.30
N ALA A 164 -7.39 -4.71 -3.65
CA ALA A 164 -8.63 -4.17 -3.11
C ALA A 164 -8.90 -4.81 -1.75
N HIS A 165 -8.41 -4.18 -0.68
CA HIS A 165 -8.80 -4.53 0.68
C HIS A 165 -10.30 -4.21 0.90
N PRO A 166 -11.00 -4.80 1.90
CA PRO A 166 -12.46 -4.69 2.04
C PRO A 166 -13.03 -3.27 2.11
N HIS A 167 -12.21 -2.29 2.49
CA HIS A 167 -12.60 -0.88 2.57
C HIS A 167 -12.15 -0.07 1.36
N ALA A 168 -11.53 -0.71 0.35
CA ALA A 168 -11.18 -0.03 -0.89
C ALA A 168 -12.47 0.33 -1.65
N PRO A 169 -12.55 1.53 -2.23
CA PRO A 169 -13.71 1.92 -3.03
C PRO A 169 -13.85 1.04 -4.28
N ASP A 170 -15.07 0.89 -4.76
CA ASP A 170 -15.36 0.23 -6.03
C ASP A 170 -14.66 0.98 -7.18
N GLN A 171 -13.93 0.27 -8.02
CA GLN A 171 -13.18 0.86 -9.14
C GLN A 171 -14.06 1.27 -10.34
N GLY A 172 -15.33 0.89 -10.33
CA GLY A 172 -16.30 1.17 -11.38
C GLY A 172 -16.48 0.02 -12.37
N GLU A 173 -17.56 0.10 -13.15
CA GLU A 173 -17.98 -0.93 -14.09
C GLU A 173 -16.89 -1.26 -15.12
N GLY A 174 -16.53 -2.52 -15.20
CA GLY A 174 -15.53 -3.04 -16.12
C GLY A 174 -14.08 -2.94 -15.61
N LEU A 175 -13.86 -2.45 -14.37
CA LEU A 175 -12.54 -2.39 -13.73
C LEU A 175 -12.44 -3.30 -12.50
N GLU A 176 -13.42 -4.19 -12.28
CA GLU A 176 -13.62 -4.96 -11.05
C GLU A 176 -12.60 -6.08 -10.82
N ASP A 177 -11.89 -6.51 -11.87
CA ASP A 177 -10.89 -7.59 -11.77
C ASP A 177 -9.63 -7.10 -11.06
N VAL A 178 -9.72 -6.92 -9.75
CA VAL A 178 -8.62 -6.55 -8.84
C VAL A 178 -8.28 -7.74 -7.93
N PHE A 179 -7.16 -7.67 -7.23
CA PHE A 179 -6.77 -8.66 -6.22
C PHE A 179 -7.58 -8.44 -4.95
N ARG A 180 -8.86 -8.87 -4.98
CA ARG A 180 -9.83 -8.57 -3.93
C ARG A 180 -9.78 -9.60 -2.80
N TYR A 181 -9.85 -9.08 -1.58
CA TYR A 181 -9.92 -9.86 -0.34
C TYR A 181 -11.34 -9.93 0.21
N LEU A 182 -11.73 -11.11 0.71
CA LEU A 182 -12.81 -11.22 1.70
C LEU A 182 -12.18 -11.29 3.10
N GLY A 183 -12.44 -10.28 3.92
CA GLY A 183 -11.69 -10.04 5.16
C GLY A 183 -10.23 -9.64 4.86
N PHE A 184 -9.60 -8.91 5.77
CA PHE A 184 -8.23 -8.44 5.53
C PHE A 184 -7.29 -8.69 6.72
N GLY A 185 -7.83 -8.99 7.89
CA GLY A 185 -7.10 -9.29 9.09
C GLY A 185 -8.05 -9.57 10.25
N HIS A 186 -7.61 -10.37 11.23
CA HIS A 186 -8.37 -10.66 12.44
C HIS A 186 -9.75 -11.28 12.19
N THR A 187 -9.83 -12.27 11.30
CA THR A 187 -11.07 -12.80 10.73
C THR A 187 -11.54 -14.11 11.36
N MET A 188 -10.79 -14.74 12.26
CA MET A 188 -11.17 -16.04 12.81
C MET A 188 -12.54 -16.04 13.52
N PHE A 189 -12.95 -14.90 14.10
CA PHE A 189 -14.26 -14.79 14.74
C PHE A 189 -15.42 -14.64 13.74
N ASP A 190 -15.17 -14.32 12.48
CA ASP A 190 -16.17 -14.39 11.42
C ASP A 190 -16.57 -15.85 11.14
N TYR A 191 -15.68 -16.78 11.43
CA TYR A 191 -15.91 -18.22 11.29
C TYR A 191 -16.45 -18.86 12.57
N VAL A 192 -15.88 -18.56 13.74
CA VAL A 192 -16.31 -19.12 15.03
C VAL A 192 -16.31 -18.00 16.07
N ASN A 193 -17.49 -17.38 16.24
CA ASN A 193 -17.67 -16.21 17.10
C ASN A 193 -17.83 -16.64 18.57
N PRO A 194 -17.04 -16.08 19.52
CA PRO A 194 -17.18 -16.42 20.94
C PRO A 194 -18.56 -16.04 21.52
N ASP A 195 -19.24 -15.04 20.99
CA ASP A 195 -20.57 -14.68 21.46
C ASP A 195 -21.66 -15.70 21.06
N GLU A 196 -21.42 -16.48 20.01
CA GLU A 196 -22.33 -17.53 19.56
C GLU A 196 -22.02 -18.90 20.21
N TYR A 197 -20.73 -19.20 20.44
CA TYR A 197 -20.33 -20.56 20.78
C TYR A 197 -19.77 -20.74 22.20
N PHE A 198 -19.27 -19.70 22.87
CA PHE A 198 -18.49 -19.89 24.10
C PHE A 198 -19.29 -20.52 25.25
N ASP A 199 -20.56 -20.15 25.41
CA ASP A 199 -21.37 -20.61 26.55
C ASP A 199 -21.66 -22.12 26.47
N GLU A 200 -21.80 -22.69 25.25
CA GLU A 200 -22.05 -24.12 25.03
C GLU A 200 -20.74 -24.89 24.73
N HIS A 201 -19.77 -24.23 24.10
CA HIS A 201 -18.51 -24.83 23.61
C HIS A 201 -17.27 -24.01 24.00
N PRO A 202 -16.98 -23.83 25.29
CA PRO A 202 -15.79 -23.07 25.73
C PRO A 202 -14.47 -23.69 25.22
N GLU A 203 -14.45 -25.00 24.91
CA GLU A 203 -13.28 -25.72 24.35
C GLU A 203 -12.92 -25.28 22.93
N TYR A 204 -13.77 -24.53 22.23
CA TYR A 204 -13.44 -23.95 20.91
C TYR A 204 -12.45 -22.78 21.01
N PHE A 205 -12.30 -22.21 22.19
CA PHE A 205 -11.51 -21.01 22.45
C PHE A 205 -10.29 -21.29 23.29
N SER A 206 -9.38 -20.31 23.38
CA SER A 206 -8.10 -20.47 24.05
C SER A 206 -8.24 -20.89 25.51
N MET A 207 -7.39 -21.84 25.89
CA MET A 207 -7.06 -22.11 27.28
C MET A 207 -5.85 -21.25 27.64
N VAL A 208 -5.99 -20.41 28.64
CA VAL A 208 -4.91 -19.57 29.16
C VAL A 208 -4.83 -19.81 30.68
N GLU A 209 -3.65 -20.10 31.19
CA GLU A 209 -3.44 -20.46 32.62
C GLU A 209 -4.44 -21.52 33.13
N GLY A 210 -4.72 -22.50 32.28
CA GLY A 210 -5.60 -23.63 32.61
C GLY A 210 -7.10 -23.35 32.57
N ARG A 211 -7.51 -22.17 32.09
CA ARG A 211 -8.94 -21.77 31.96
C ARG A 211 -9.27 -21.39 30.54
N ARG A 212 -10.47 -21.79 30.06
CA ARG A 212 -11.03 -21.27 28.81
C ARG A 212 -11.50 -19.84 29.02
N ILE A 213 -11.14 -18.95 28.11
CA ILE A 213 -11.44 -17.52 28.20
C ILE A 213 -12.30 -17.09 27.01
N LYS A 214 -13.27 -16.16 27.26
CA LYS A 214 -14.12 -15.55 26.22
C LYS A 214 -13.53 -14.23 25.72
N ASP A 215 -13.14 -13.37 26.65
CA ASP A 215 -12.64 -12.04 26.33
C ASP A 215 -11.17 -12.09 25.86
N HIS A 216 -10.88 -11.31 24.82
CA HIS A 216 -9.53 -11.26 24.21
C HIS A 216 -8.95 -12.65 23.90
N THR A 217 -9.81 -13.60 23.51
CA THR A 217 -9.45 -14.99 23.23
C THR A 217 -8.93 -15.19 21.80
N GLN A 218 -8.41 -16.38 21.52
CA GLN A 218 -8.16 -16.90 20.17
C GLN A 218 -8.97 -18.19 20.01
N LEU A 219 -8.96 -18.81 18.83
CA LEU A 219 -9.53 -20.13 18.64
C LEU A 219 -8.56 -21.22 19.11
N CYS A 220 -9.09 -22.35 19.59
CA CYS A 220 -8.32 -23.57 19.82
C CYS A 220 -8.16 -24.30 18.48
N LEU A 221 -7.06 -24.02 17.78
CA LEU A 221 -6.81 -24.48 16.40
C LEU A 221 -6.54 -25.99 16.27
N THR A 222 -6.39 -26.71 17.39
CA THR A 222 -6.33 -28.18 17.42
C THR A 222 -7.68 -28.84 17.68
N ASN A 223 -8.74 -28.06 17.91
CA ASN A 223 -10.09 -28.59 18.07
C ASN A 223 -10.68 -28.98 16.70
N PRO A 224 -11.08 -30.27 16.51
CA PRO A 224 -11.58 -30.76 15.22
C PRO A 224 -12.93 -30.17 14.83
N GLU A 225 -13.79 -29.80 15.78
CA GLU A 225 -15.09 -29.20 15.49
C GLU A 225 -14.92 -27.76 15.00
N VAL A 226 -14.00 -26.98 15.59
CA VAL A 226 -13.61 -25.65 15.09
C VAL A 226 -13.12 -25.73 13.65
N LEU A 227 -12.31 -26.74 13.33
CA LEU A 227 -11.81 -26.95 11.98
C LEU A 227 -12.96 -27.21 10.99
N GLU A 228 -13.91 -28.09 11.33
CA GLU A 228 -15.02 -28.43 10.42
C GLU A 228 -16.01 -27.27 10.24
N ILE A 229 -16.30 -26.50 11.30
CA ILE A 229 -17.10 -25.27 11.20
C ILE A 229 -16.41 -24.28 10.26
N THR A 230 -15.11 -24.07 10.44
CA THR A 230 -14.34 -23.14 9.60
C THR A 230 -14.32 -23.56 8.15
N LYS A 231 -14.05 -24.83 7.81
CA LYS A 231 -14.09 -25.36 6.43
C LYS A 231 -15.44 -25.12 5.77
N LYS A 232 -16.53 -25.40 6.49
CA LYS A 232 -17.88 -25.22 5.96
C LYS A 232 -18.18 -23.75 5.65
N LYS A 233 -17.87 -22.85 6.58
CA LYS A 233 -18.09 -21.40 6.39
C LYS A 233 -17.15 -20.83 5.31
N LEU A 234 -15.89 -21.26 5.27
CA LEU A 234 -14.95 -20.85 4.23
C LEU A 234 -15.46 -21.20 2.82
N ARG A 235 -15.87 -22.45 2.63
CA ARG A 235 -16.45 -22.88 1.34
C ARG A 235 -17.68 -22.07 0.97
N GLN A 236 -18.56 -21.78 1.93
CA GLN A 236 -19.74 -20.96 1.68
C GLN A 236 -19.36 -19.52 1.31
N ASN A 237 -18.41 -18.91 2.02
CA ASN A 237 -17.92 -17.57 1.71
C ASN A 237 -17.35 -17.48 0.27
N ILE A 238 -16.63 -18.51 -0.18
CA ILE A 238 -16.09 -18.55 -1.55
C ILE A 238 -17.21 -18.60 -2.59
N ILE A 239 -18.28 -19.36 -2.33
CA ILE A 239 -19.46 -19.45 -3.22
C ILE A 239 -20.22 -18.11 -3.26
N ASP A 240 -20.37 -17.47 -2.11
CA ASP A 240 -21.14 -16.22 -1.96
C ASP A 240 -20.38 -14.99 -2.48
N HIS A 241 -19.05 -15.07 -2.57
CA HIS A 241 -18.16 -13.97 -2.98
C HIS A 241 -17.19 -14.40 -4.10
N PRO A 242 -17.70 -14.78 -5.28
CA PRO A 242 -16.88 -15.25 -6.41
C PRO A 242 -15.97 -14.15 -6.99
N GLU A 243 -16.22 -12.88 -6.67
CA GLU A 243 -15.38 -11.75 -7.03
C GLU A 243 -14.08 -11.67 -6.22
N CYS A 244 -13.99 -12.38 -5.08
CA CYS A 244 -12.81 -12.37 -4.22
C CYS A 244 -11.83 -13.46 -4.63
N LYS A 245 -10.55 -13.10 -4.74
CA LYS A 245 -9.44 -14.02 -5.00
C LYS A 245 -8.81 -14.56 -3.71
N VAL A 246 -8.86 -13.78 -2.63
CA VAL A 246 -8.20 -14.08 -1.36
C VAL A 246 -9.19 -14.06 -0.21
N PHE A 247 -9.18 -15.11 0.60
CA PHE A 247 -10.03 -15.24 1.78
C PHE A 247 -9.16 -15.28 3.03
N SER A 248 -9.35 -14.28 3.91
CA SER A 248 -8.55 -14.19 5.12
C SER A 248 -9.03 -15.18 6.19
N LEU A 249 -8.09 -15.92 6.74
CA LEU A 249 -8.26 -16.81 7.89
C LEU A 249 -7.12 -16.53 8.88
N SER A 250 -7.23 -15.41 9.57
CA SER A 250 -6.16 -14.84 10.40
C SER A 250 -6.58 -14.65 11.85
N GLN A 251 -5.62 -14.85 12.75
CA GLN A 251 -5.79 -14.69 14.19
C GLN A 251 -6.29 -13.30 14.58
N MET A 252 -6.96 -13.23 15.75
CA MET A 252 -7.41 -11.97 16.33
C MET A 252 -6.23 -11.16 16.88
N ASP A 253 -6.41 -9.87 17.09
CA ASP A 253 -5.36 -8.95 17.57
C ASP A 253 -5.14 -9.05 19.09
N TRP A 254 -4.98 -10.29 19.56
CA TRP A 254 -4.78 -10.61 20.97
C TRP A 254 -3.63 -11.61 21.14
N TYR A 255 -2.93 -11.54 22.29
CA TYR A 255 -1.81 -12.45 22.61
C TYR A 255 -2.23 -13.80 23.20
N ASN A 256 -3.47 -13.93 23.64
CA ASN A 256 -3.97 -15.07 24.39
C ASN A 256 -4.15 -16.32 23.51
N TYR A 257 -3.06 -16.84 22.94
CA TYR A 257 -3.05 -18.10 22.20
C TYR A 257 -3.43 -19.27 23.09
N CYS A 258 -3.86 -20.39 22.49
CA CYS A 258 -4.33 -21.54 23.26
C CYS A 258 -3.17 -22.36 23.83
N GLU A 259 -3.14 -22.50 25.16
CA GLU A 259 -2.16 -23.30 25.91
C GLU A 259 -2.67 -24.71 26.24
N CYS A 260 -3.76 -25.19 25.64
CA CYS A 260 -4.25 -26.53 25.90
C CYS A 260 -3.17 -27.59 25.55
N PRO A 261 -3.20 -28.79 26.16
CA PRO A 261 -2.14 -29.79 26.00
C PRO A 261 -1.84 -30.12 24.53
N GLU A 262 -2.84 -30.14 23.68
CA GLU A 262 -2.65 -30.45 22.26
C GLU A 262 -2.04 -29.27 21.46
N CYS A 263 -2.48 -28.03 21.67
CA CYS A 263 -1.84 -26.85 21.09
C CYS A 263 -0.38 -26.74 21.54
N ALA A 264 -0.13 -26.85 22.86
CA ALA A 264 1.23 -26.82 23.41
C ALA A 264 2.14 -27.92 22.85
N ARG A 265 1.61 -29.13 22.63
CA ARG A 265 2.35 -30.23 22.00
C ARG A 265 2.75 -29.90 20.57
N VAL A 266 1.82 -29.32 19.76
CA VAL A 266 2.11 -28.94 18.39
C VAL A 266 3.11 -27.80 18.35
N ASP A 267 2.95 -26.76 19.18
CA ASP A 267 3.86 -25.61 19.26
C ASP A 267 5.30 -26.07 19.65
N ALA A 268 5.43 -26.99 20.60
CA ALA A 268 6.73 -27.57 20.96
C ALA A 268 7.36 -28.38 19.81
N GLU A 269 6.55 -29.09 19.03
CA GLU A 269 6.99 -29.86 17.86
C GLU A 269 7.46 -28.94 16.73
N GLU A 270 6.76 -27.85 16.50
CA GLU A 270 7.04 -26.86 15.44
C GLU A 270 8.06 -25.81 15.88
N GLY A 271 8.28 -25.65 17.18
CA GLY A 271 9.17 -24.65 17.75
C GLY A 271 8.67 -23.21 17.62
N ALA A 272 7.41 -23.03 17.22
CA ALA A 272 6.73 -21.74 17.08
C ALA A 272 5.21 -21.95 17.08
N HIS A 273 4.46 -20.96 17.58
CA HIS A 273 2.99 -20.97 17.57
C HIS A 273 2.39 -20.91 16.15
N SER A 274 3.14 -20.39 15.19
CA SER A 274 2.77 -20.42 13.77
C SER A 274 2.57 -21.84 13.23
N GLY A 275 3.20 -22.85 13.84
CA GLY A 275 3.02 -24.24 13.43
C GLY A 275 1.59 -24.73 13.63
N THR A 276 0.98 -24.43 14.77
CA THR A 276 -0.42 -24.75 15.04
C THR A 276 -1.34 -23.98 14.06
N LEU A 277 -1.06 -22.69 13.82
CA LEU A 277 -1.81 -21.88 12.86
C LEU A 277 -1.72 -22.45 11.44
N ILE A 278 -0.52 -22.72 10.93
CA ILE A 278 -0.33 -23.19 9.55
C ILE A 278 -0.93 -24.59 9.34
N ARG A 279 -0.87 -25.50 10.32
CA ARG A 279 -1.55 -26.80 10.22
C ARG A 279 -3.06 -26.64 10.05
N PHE A 280 -3.68 -25.74 10.82
CA PHE A 280 -5.10 -25.45 10.73
C PHE A 280 -5.47 -24.80 9.38
N VAL A 281 -4.74 -23.76 8.97
CA VAL A 281 -4.97 -23.05 7.71
C VAL A 281 -4.76 -23.98 6.52
N ASN A 282 -3.72 -24.83 6.52
CA ASN A 282 -3.50 -25.82 5.47
C ASN A 282 -4.69 -26.78 5.35
N ALA A 283 -5.21 -27.31 6.46
CA ALA A 283 -6.35 -28.22 6.42
C ALA A 283 -7.63 -27.55 5.85
N CYS A 284 -7.80 -26.26 6.09
CA CYS A 284 -8.86 -25.46 5.46
C CYS A 284 -8.60 -25.24 3.96
N ALA A 285 -7.39 -24.82 3.59
CA ALA A 285 -6.99 -24.52 2.23
C ALA A 285 -7.02 -25.77 1.32
N GLU A 286 -6.54 -26.91 1.81
CA GLU A 286 -6.57 -28.19 1.11
C GLU A 286 -8.00 -28.68 0.85
N SER A 287 -8.94 -28.40 1.77
CA SER A 287 -10.34 -28.83 1.62
C SER A 287 -11.07 -28.18 0.46
N ILE A 288 -10.60 -27.02 -0.02
CA ILE A 288 -11.22 -26.25 -1.11
C ILE A 288 -10.41 -26.28 -2.41
N ALA A 289 -9.14 -26.68 -2.38
CA ALA A 289 -8.22 -26.56 -3.51
C ALA A 289 -8.69 -27.28 -4.79
N GLY A 290 -9.38 -28.42 -4.67
CA GLY A 290 -9.90 -29.16 -5.81
C GLY A 290 -11.11 -28.51 -6.47
N GLU A 291 -11.90 -27.76 -5.73
CA GLU A 291 -13.11 -27.08 -6.21
C GLU A 291 -12.82 -25.64 -6.67
N PHE A 292 -11.86 -24.95 -6.01
CA PHE A 292 -11.50 -23.55 -6.24
C PHE A 292 -9.98 -23.38 -6.38
N PRO A 293 -9.37 -23.84 -7.48
CA PRO A 293 -7.90 -23.91 -7.63
C PRO A 293 -7.21 -22.54 -7.66
N ASP A 294 -7.93 -21.46 -8.00
CA ASP A 294 -7.38 -20.10 -8.12
C ASP A 294 -7.56 -19.27 -6.85
N VAL A 295 -8.20 -19.83 -5.81
CA VAL A 295 -8.45 -19.14 -4.54
C VAL A 295 -7.27 -19.31 -3.59
N LEU A 296 -6.85 -18.19 -2.97
CA LEU A 296 -5.82 -18.17 -1.93
C LEU A 296 -6.46 -17.98 -0.55
N ILE A 297 -5.91 -18.69 0.43
CA ILE A 297 -6.25 -18.52 1.84
C ILE A 297 -5.13 -17.74 2.51
N ASP A 298 -5.44 -16.52 2.97
CA ASP A 298 -4.48 -15.62 3.60
C ASP A 298 -4.47 -15.81 5.12
N THR A 299 -3.28 -15.80 5.72
CA THR A 299 -3.11 -15.83 7.17
C THR A 299 -1.93 -14.99 7.60
N PHE A 300 -1.83 -14.70 8.89
CA PHE A 300 -0.78 -13.85 9.43
C PHE A 300 0.46 -14.62 9.91
N ALA A 301 1.61 -13.99 9.70
CA ALA A 301 2.82 -14.15 10.52
C ALA A 301 3.00 -12.85 11.32
N TYR A 302 2.35 -12.76 12.48
CA TYR A 302 2.17 -11.54 13.26
C TYR A 302 2.19 -11.82 14.76
N GLN A 303 2.85 -10.98 15.53
CA GLN A 303 2.97 -11.14 16.99
C GLN A 303 3.50 -12.55 17.34
N TYR A 304 2.75 -13.32 18.11
CA TYR A 304 3.15 -14.66 18.59
C TYR A 304 3.29 -15.71 17.47
N THR A 305 2.74 -15.47 16.28
CA THR A 305 2.87 -16.37 15.11
C THR A 305 3.88 -15.88 14.08
N ARG A 306 4.64 -14.79 14.33
CA ARG A 306 5.56 -14.22 13.35
C ARG A 306 6.71 -15.15 12.98
N GLN A 307 7.26 -15.90 13.93
CA GLN A 307 8.33 -16.85 13.68
C GLN A 307 7.83 -18.03 12.81
N ALA A 308 8.59 -18.41 11.79
CA ALA A 308 8.25 -19.53 10.92
C ALA A 308 8.32 -20.88 11.64
N PRO A 309 7.43 -21.84 11.33
CA PRO A 309 7.45 -23.17 11.93
C PRO A 309 8.61 -24.02 11.38
N LYS A 310 9.11 -24.96 12.18
CA LYS A 310 10.25 -25.81 11.82
C LYS A 310 9.91 -26.91 10.82
N LYS A 311 8.70 -27.46 10.88
CA LYS A 311 8.32 -28.68 10.12
C LYS A 311 7.26 -28.43 9.08
N THR A 312 6.17 -27.78 9.48
CA THR A 312 5.03 -27.54 8.62
C THR A 312 5.31 -26.42 7.61
N ARG A 313 4.98 -26.65 6.34
CA ARG A 313 5.06 -25.65 5.28
C ARG A 313 3.65 -25.20 4.90
N PRO A 314 3.43 -23.93 4.55
CA PRO A 314 2.18 -23.51 3.97
C PRO A 314 1.83 -24.32 2.72
N ALA A 315 0.56 -24.68 2.56
CA ALA A 315 0.06 -25.31 1.34
C ALA A 315 0.22 -24.38 0.14
N PRO A 316 0.24 -24.90 -1.12
CA PRO A 316 0.46 -24.07 -2.31
C PRO A 316 -0.53 -22.92 -2.49
N ASN A 317 -1.77 -23.08 -1.99
CA ASN A 317 -2.82 -22.06 -2.02
C ASN A 317 -2.96 -21.29 -0.69
N VAL A 318 -1.93 -21.30 0.16
CA VAL A 318 -1.86 -20.48 1.37
C VAL A 318 -0.92 -19.30 1.15
N SER A 319 -1.42 -18.10 1.39
CA SER A 319 -0.67 -16.85 1.43
C SER A 319 -0.33 -16.50 2.87
N VAL A 320 0.94 -16.31 3.19
CA VAL A 320 1.39 -15.86 4.50
C VAL A 320 1.70 -14.38 4.45
N ARG A 321 1.05 -13.60 5.31
CA ARG A 321 1.27 -12.15 5.42
C ARG A 321 2.06 -11.84 6.67
N ILE A 322 3.35 -11.52 6.48
CA ILE A 322 4.24 -11.11 7.55
C ILE A 322 4.14 -9.61 7.79
N CYS A 323 4.03 -9.20 9.06
CA CYS A 323 3.89 -7.80 9.47
C CYS A 323 5.20 -7.27 10.06
N SER A 324 5.60 -6.05 9.65
CA SER A 324 6.80 -5.35 10.12
C SER A 324 6.55 -4.40 11.30
N ILE A 325 5.40 -4.52 11.97
CA ILE A 325 4.83 -3.54 12.90
C ILE A 325 5.79 -3.05 14.01
N GLU A 326 6.66 -3.92 14.52
CA GLU A 326 7.61 -3.57 15.58
C GLU A 326 8.94 -3.03 15.08
N CYS A 327 9.12 -2.92 13.76
CA CYS A 327 10.40 -2.49 13.20
C CYS A 327 10.68 -1.01 13.43
N CYS A 328 11.94 -0.64 13.23
CA CYS A 328 12.36 0.75 13.09
C CYS A 328 12.13 1.20 11.64
N PHE A 329 11.47 2.33 11.46
CA PHE A 329 11.14 2.86 10.14
C PHE A 329 12.00 4.06 9.68
N THR A 330 12.99 4.47 10.49
CA THR A 330 13.97 5.51 10.12
C THR A 330 15.27 4.96 9.56
N HIS A 331 15.42 3.62 9.51
CA HIS A 331 16.58 2.92 8.96
C HIS A 331 16.09 1.79 8.05
N PRO A 332 16.89 1.39 7.03
CA PRO A 332 16.54 0.26 6.18
C PRO A 332 16.27 -1.01 6.99
N LEU A 333 15.17 -1.70 6.70
CA LEU A 333 14.78 -2.92 7.41
C LEU A 333 15.85 -4.02 7.30
N ALA A 334 16.58 -4.08 6.19
CA ALA A 334 17.66 -5.05 6.01
C ALA A 334 18.83 -4.86 6.99
N GLU A 335 19.04 -3.66 7.50
CA GLU A 335 20.21 -3.27 8.31
C GLU A 335 19.87 -3.08 9.78
N CYS A 336 18.65 -2.61 10.08
CA CYS A 336 18.23 -2.29 11.44
C CYS A 336 17.51 -3.46 12.10
N HIS A 337 18.17 -4.07 13.09
CA HIS A 337 17.63 -5.19 13.87
C HIS A 337 16.87 -4.75 15.12
N ARG A 338 16.63 -3.45 15.29
CA ARG A 338 15.97 -2.92 16.48
C ARG A 338 14.45 -3.13 16.39
N ALA A 339 13.91 -3.86 17.37
CA ALA A 339 12.48 -3.90 17.61
C ALA A 339 12.05 -2.69 18.43
N MET A 340 11.10 -1.92 17.90
CA MET A 340 10.45 -0.83 18.61
C MET A 340 9.25 -1.42 19.38
N PHE A 341 9.05 -1.02 20.62
CA PHE A 341 7.94 -1.51 21.45
C PHE A 341 7.84 -3.05 21.59
N PRO A 342 8.95 -3.76 21.90
CA PRO A 342 8.96 -5.23 21.94
C PRO A 342 7.98 -5.82 22.96
N PHE A 343 7.60 -5.05 23.98
CA PHE A 343 6.62 -5.47 24.99
C PHE A 343 5.16 -5.43 24.49
N ILE A 344 4.90 -4.61 23.44
CA ILE A 344 3.57 -4.50 22.83
C ILE A 344 3.37 -5.60 21.80
N PHE A 345 4.41 -5.90 21.03
CA PHE A 345 4.30 -6.83 19.89
C PHE A 345 4.80 -8.24 20.21
N ALA A 346 5.13 -8.54 21.46
CA ALA A 346 5.50 -9.88 21.97
C ALA A 346 6.42 -10.67 21.02
N THR A 347 7.43 -10.00 20.49
CA THR A 347 8.39 -10.63 19.57
C THR A 347 9.25 -11.64 20.32
N THR A 348 9.61 -12.74 19.67
CA THR A 348 10.50 -13.75 20.25
C THR A 348 11.86 -13.11 20.53
N PRO A 349 12.35 -13.13 21.79
CA PRO A 349 13.62 -12.53 22.12
C PRO A 349 14.77 -13.10 21.29
N GLY A 350 15.58 -12.21 20.70
CA GLY A 350 16.74 -12.57 19.87
C GLY A 350 16.42 -12.97 18.43
N VAL A 351 15.15 -12.99 18.02
CA VAL A 351 14.75 -13.19 16.62
C VAL A 351 14.41 -11.84 16.01
N THR A 352 14.98 -11.55 14.87
CA THR A 352 14.76 -10.29 14.12
C THR A 352 13.73 -10.47 13.03
N PHE A 353 13.12 -9.37 12.57
CA PHE A 353 12.23 -9.37 11.40
C PHE A 353 12.92 -9.95 10.14
N GLN A 354 14.21 -9.62 9.95
CA GLN A 354 15.00 -10.12 8.82
C GLN A 354 15.11 -11.65 8.85
N GLN A 355 15.33 -12.22 10.03
CA GLN A 355 15.41 -13.67 10.19
C GLN A 355 14.06 -14.33 9.91
N ASP A 356 12.98 -13.79 10.48
CA ASP A 356 11.63 -14.30 10.24
C ASP A 356 11.25 -14.22 8.75
N LEU A 357 11.50 -13.08 8.09
CA LEU A 357 11.23 -12.92 6.66
C LEU A 357 12.03 -13.94 5.82
N ALA A 358 13.33 -14.12 6.13
CA ALA A 358 14.18 -15.09 5.43
C ALA A 358 13.70 -16.54 5.66
N ASP A 359 13.21 -16.87 6.84
CA ASP A 359 12.73 -18.22 7.15
C ASP A 359 11.40 -18.50 6.44
N TRP A 360 10.46 -17.54 6.45
CA TRP A 360 9.21 -17.65 5.69
C TRP A 360 9.45 -17.72 4.18
N SER A 361 10.40 -16.96 3.65
CA SER A 361 10.71 -16.94 2.21
C SER A 361 11.19 -18.29 1.67
N ARG A 362 11.69 -19.18 2.53
CA ARG A 362 12.14 -20.54 2.15
C ARG A 362 11.00 -21.55 2.09
N ILE A 363 9.88 -21.27 2.74
CA ILE A 363 8.81 -22.26 2.93
C ILE A 363 7.46 -21.84 2.35
N ALA A 364 7.20 -20.55 2.16
CA ALA A 364 5.95 -20.03 1.62
C ALA A 364 6.04 -19.82 0.10
N SER A 365 5.02 -20.27 -0.64
CA SER A 365 4.89 -20.03 -2.08
C SER A 365 4.34 -18.62 -2.37
N HIS A 366 3.48 -18.12 -1.49
CA HIS A 366 2.92 -16.78 -1.52
C HIS A 366 3.27 -16.10 -0.19
N LEU A 367 4.20 -15.17 -0.25
CA LEU A 367 4.64 -14.37 0.89
C LEU A 367 4.30 -12.91 0.65
N VAL A 368 3.45 -12.36 1.48
CA VAL A 368 3.02 -10.95 1.42
C VAL A 368 3.61 -10.21 2.61
N VAL A 369 4.04 -8.99 2.41
CA VAL A 369 4.43 -8.10 3.52
C VAL A 369 3.33 -7.08 3.75
N TRP A 370 2.92 -6.95 5.02
CA TRP A 370 2.20 -5.79 5.53
C TRP A 370 3.22 -4.86 6.17
N ASP A 371 3.59 -3.82 5.43
CA ASP A 371 4.52 -2.79 5.90
C ASP A 371 3.77 -1.53 6.35
N TYR A 372 4.44 -0.69 7.13
CA TYR A 372 3.85 0.47 7.78
C TYR A 372 4.63 1.73 7.39
N THR A 373 3.96 2.68 6.78
CA THR A 373 4.63 3.84 6.17
C THR A 373 4.27 5.19 6.79
N THR A 374 3.47 5.20 7.87
CA THR A 374 3.08 6.40 8.62
C THR A 374 3.17 6.21 10.13
N ASN A 375 3.06 7.31 10.87
CA ASN A 375 2.90 7.27 12.33
C ASN A 375 1.40 7.23 12.67
N PHE A 376 0.89 6.08 13.13
CA PHE A 376 -0.54 5.87 13.37
C PHE A 376 -1.08 6.61 14.59
N ARG A 377 -0.19 6.98 15.51
CA ARG A 377 -0.57 7.80 16.67
C ARG A 377 -0.61 9.29 16.34
N PHE A 378 0.17 9.73 15.35
CA PHE A 378 0.33 11.13 15.00
C PHE A 378 0.41 11.31 13.49
N TYR A 379 -0.73 11.22 12.79
CA TYR A 379 -0.78 11.33 11.33
C TYR A 379 -0.21 12.64 10.78
N LEU A 380 -0.17 13.71 11.59
CA LEU A 380 0.44 14.97 11.20
C LEU A 380 1.94 15.03 11.50
N ALA A 381 2.50 14.14 12.32
CA ALA A 381 3.92 14.17 12.62
C ALA A 381 4.75 13.62 11.45
N PRO A 382 5.93 14.16 11.18
CA PRO A 382 6.84 13.57 10.21
C PRO A 382 7.19 12.13 10.55
N MET A 383 6.93 11.21 9.64
CA MET A 383 7.48 9.86 9.63
C MET A 383 8.70 9.87 8.70
N VAL A 384 9.89 9.97 9.29
CA VAL A 384 11.13 10.19 8.52
C VAL A 384 11.60 8.89 7.87
N ASN A 385 10.86 8.41 6.86
CA ASN A 385 11.10 7.14 6.18
C ASN A 385 11.19 7.22 4.64
N LEU A 386 11.00 8.38 4.03
CA LEU A 386 11.05 8.52 2.57
C LEU A 386 12.39 8.03 1.99
N HIS A 387 13.49 8.19 2.72
CA HIS A 387 14.84 7.82 2.31
C HIS A 387 15.14 6.31 2.40
N VAL A 388 14.28 5.53 3.07
CA VAL A 388 14.46 4.07 3.23
C VAL A 388 13.45 3.24 2.44
N LEU A 389 12.42 3.85 1.85
CA LEU A 389 11.37 3.12 1.11
C LEU A 389 11.95 2.21 0.02
N GLN A 390 12.88 2.72 -0.78
CA GLN A 390 13.49 1.96 -1.86
C GLN A 390 14.25 0.73 -1.34
N ASP A 391 15.05 0.91 -0.29
CA ASP A 391 15.84 -0.18 0.30
C ASP A 391 14.93 -1.25 0.91
N ASN A 392 13.82 -0.85 1.54
CA ASN A 392 12.83 -1.79 2.07
C ASN A 392 12.14 -2.59 0.94
N ILE A 393 11.69 -1.94 -0.13
CA ILE A 393 11.07 -2.63 -1.27
C ILE A 393 12.05 -3.60 -1.95
N ARG A 394 13.33 -3.22 -2.11
CA ARG A 394 14.39 -4.12 -2.59
C ARG A 394 14.59 -5.31 -1.67
N PHE A 395 14.64 -5.06 -0.36
CA PHE A 395 14.79 -6.11 0.64
C PHE A 395 13.64 -7.12 0.57
N PHE A 396 12.40 -6.67 0.38
CA PHE A 396 11.25 -7.56 0.20
C PHE A 396 11.37 -8.39 -1.08
N ARG A 397 11.66 -7.76 -2.22
CA ARG A 397 11.91 -8.47 -3.50
C ARG A 397 12.98 -9.55 -3.35
N ASP A 398 14.10 -9.20 -2.73
CA ASP A 398 15.27 -10.08 -2.60
C ASP A 398 15.02 -11.25 -1.63
N ASN A 399 13.95 -11.19 -0.84
CA ASN A 399 13.45 -12.26 0.03
C ASN A 399 12.19 -12.96 -0.53
N ASN A 400 12.01 -13.01 -1.85
CA ASN A 400 10.92 -13.72 -2.53
C ASN A 400 9.51 -13.29 -2.08
N VAL A 401 9.34 -12.07 -1.62
CA VAL A 401 8.02 -11.51 -1.34
C VAL A 401 7.26 -11.38 -2.65
N THR A 402 6.04 -11.91 -2.69
CA THR A 402 5.18 -11.90 -3.87
C THR A 402 4.14 -10.80 -3.86
N GLY A 403 3.92 -10.15 -2.71
CA GLY A 403 2.95 -9.08 -2.60
C GLY A 403 3.27 -8.08 -1.49
N LEU A 404 2.82 -6.85 -1.68
CA LEU A 404 3.04 -5.75 -0.73
C LEU A 404 1.74 -5.01 -0.43
N PHE A 405 1.48 -4.81 0.86
CA PHE A 405 0.52 -3.85 1.38
C PHE A 405 1.27 -2.81 2.22
N GLU A 406 1.39 -1.61 1.66
CA GLU A 406 2.09 -0.48 2.30
C GLU A 406 1.07 0.40 3.02
N GLN A 407 0.84 0.12 4.30
CA GLN A 407 -0.18 0.82 5.08
C GLN A 407 0.23 2.27 5.35
N GLY A 408 -0.63 3.20 4.94
CA GLY A 408 -0.54 4.62 5.21
C GLY A 408 -1.78 5.16 5.91
N ASN A 409 -1.89 6.50 6.01
CA ASN A 409 -3.12 7.13 6.45
C ASN A 409 -4.18 7.09 5.34
N GLY A 410 -5.09 6.13 5.39
CA GLY A 410 -6.22 6.00 4.47
C GLY A 410 -7.45 6.81 4.86
N GLN A 411 -7.51 7.28 6.11
CA GLN A 411 -8.73 7.86 6.71
C GLN A 411 -8.90 9.34 6.37
N SER A 412 -7.81 10.04 6.01
CA SER A 412 -7.86 11.49 5.81
C SER A 412 -6.71 11.96 4.93
N VAL A 413 -6.91 13.09 4.26
CA VAL A 413 -5.76 13.87 3.74
C VAL A 413 -4.81 14.18 4.90
N SER A 414 -3.51 14.09 4.63
CA SER A 414 -2.49 14.28 5.66
C SER A 414 -1.52 15.37 5.24
N GLY A 415 -1.09 16.19 6.21
CA GLY A 415 0.02 17.13 6.01
C GLY A 415 1.40 16.45 5.98
N GLU A 416 1.50 15.12 6.04
CA GLU A 416 2.73 14.35 6.20
C GLU A 416 3.19 13.68 4.89
N PHE A 417 3.14 14.38 3.76
CA PHE A 417 3.59 13.91 2.44
C PHE A 417 2.93 12.61 1.96
N GLY A 418 1.66 12.37 2.31
CA GLY A 418 0.95 11.15 1.91
C GLY A 418 0.91 10.95 0.41
N GLU A 419 0.66 12.01 -0.34
CA GLU A 419 0.60 11.98 -1.80
C GLU A 419 1.96 11.65 -2.44
N LEU A 420 3.05 12.23 -1.93
CA LEU A 420 4.41 11.89 -2.37
C LEU A 420 4.75 10.44 -2.04
N ARG A 421 4.42 10.00 -0.82
CA ARG A 421 4.73 8.63 -0.38
C ARG A 421 3.98 7.60 -1.22
N GLY A 422 2.68 7.81 -1.44
CA GLY A 422 1.88 6.95 -2.33
C GLY A 422 2.40 6.92 -3.77
N TYR A 423 2.83 8.07 -4.30
CA TYR A 423 3.44 8.16 -5.62
C TYR A 423 4.75 7.37 -5.70
N LEU A 424 5.66 7.51 -4.73
CA LEU A 424 6.93 6.79 -4.71
C LEU A 424 6.72 5.29 -4.54
N LEU A 425 5.84 4.86 -3.63
CA LEU A 425 5.50 3.46 -3.43
C LEU A 425 4.95 2.84 -4.72
N SER A 426 4.06 3.53 -5.43
CA SER A 426 3.53 3.06 -6.70
C SER A 426 4.62 2.80 -7.74
N LYS A 427 5.62 3.69 -7.85
CA LYS A 427 6.76 3.53 -8.76
C LYS A 427 7.70 2.40 -8.31
N LEU A 428 8.02 2.35 -7.01
CA LEU A 428 8.95 1.36 -6.46
C LEU A 428 8.40 -0.07 -6.52
N MET A 429 7.10 -0.28 -6.38
CA MET A 429 6.49 -1.60 -6.54
C MET A 429 6.58 -2.14 -7.98
N TRP A 430 6.77 -1.29 -8.97
CA TRP A 430 7.02 -1.68 -10.36
C TRP A 430 8.50 -1.77 -10.69
N GLU A 431 9.29 -0.82 -10.24
CA GLU A 431 10.70 -0.66 -10.54
C GLU A 431 11.51 -0.41 -9.25
N PRO A 432 11.76 -1.47 -8.43
CA PRO A 432 12.50 -1.30 -7.17
C PRO A 432 13.88 -0.66 -7.33
N ASP A 433 14.51 -0.82 -8.51
CA ASP A 433 15.83 -0.26 -8.82
C ASP A 433 15.76 1.08 -9.57
N GLY A 434 14.58 1.68 -9.69
CA GLY A 434 14.40 2.96 -10.37
C GLY A 434 15.00 4.14 -9.60
N ASP A 435 15.02 5.30 -10.24
CA ASP A 435 15.62 6.52 -9.68
C ASP A 435 14.62 7.26 -8.78
N VAL A 436 14.61 6.90 -7.50
CA VAL A 436 13.70 7.47 -6.49
C VAL A 436 13.94 8.98 -6.26
N GLU A 437 15.19 9.44 -6.38
CA GLU A 437 15.51 10.86 -6.26
C GLU A 437 14.91 11.67 -7.41
N LYS A 438 15.03 11.17 -8.65
CA LYS A 438 14.39 11.77 -9.82
C LYS A 438 12.87 11.82 -9.66
N TRP A 439 12.25 10.73 -9.23
CA TRP A 439 10.79 10.69 -9.02
C TRP A 439 10.33 11.63 -7.91
N THR A 440 11.12 11.77 -6.84
CA THR A 440 10.86 12.74 -5.77
C THR A 440 10.88 14.16 -6.32
N GLN A 441 11.92 14.54 -7.05
CA GLN A 441 12.05 15.88 -7.64
C GLN A 441 10.92 16.15 -8.65
N GLU A 442 10.58 15.17 -9.49
CA GLU A 442 9.51 15.25 -10.46
C GLU A 442 8.14 15.49 -9.78
N PHE A 443 7.85 14.72 -8.71
CA PHE A 443 6.63 14.93 -7.92
C PHE A 443 6.61 16.32 -7.29
N LEU A 444 7.68 16.70 -6.60
CA LEU A 444 7.75 17.99 -5.91
C LEU A 444 7.57 19.17 -6.88
N ALA A 445 8.24 19.12 -8.03
CA ALA A 445 8.08 20.16 -9.06
C ALA A 445 6.65 20.23 -9.62
N GLY A 446 6.04 19.08 -9.90
CA GLY A 446 4.68 19.03 -10.45
C GLY A 446 3.58 19.36 -9.44
N TYR A 447 3.81 19.08 -8.15
CA TYR A 447 2.80 19.23 -7.10
C TYR A 447 2.94 20.57 -6.35
N TYR A 448 4.17 21.06 -6.14
CA TYR A 448 4.47 22.28 -5.37
C TYR A 448 5.08 23.43 -6.21
N GLY A 449 5.29 23.24 -7.53
CA GLY A 449 5.83 24.28 -8.39
C GLY A 449 7.16 24.82 -7.90
N ASN A 450 7.32 26.14 -7.83
CA ASN A 450 8.54 26.80 -7.37
C ASN A 450 8.86 26.56 -5.87
N ALA A 451 7.89 26.14 -5.05
CA ALA A 451 8.09 25.75 -3.67
C ALA A 451 8.81 24.39 -3.50
N ALA A 452 9.02 23.63 -4.57
CA ALA A 452 9.64 22.31 -4.55
C ALA A 452 11.04 22.30 -3.90
N GLY A 453 11.88 23.31 -4.17
CA GLY A 453 13.25 23.40 -3.68
C GLY A 453 13.37 23.37 -2.14
N PRO A 454 12.76 24.31 -1.42
CA PRO A 454 12.78 24.33 0.03
C PRO A 454 12.09 23.11 0.66
N ILE A 455 11.02 22.56 0.06
CA ILE A 455 10.38 21.33 0.54
C ILE A 455 11.32 20.13 0.41
N HIS A 456 12.05 20.01 -0.70
CA HIS A 456 13.07 18.98 -0.88
C HIS A 456 14.21 19.11 0.15
N ALA A 457 14.66 20.35 0.41
CA ALA A 457 15.65 20.62 1.44
C ALA A 457 15.13 20.22 2.84
N TYR A 458 13.85 20.44 3.14
CA TYR A 458 13.21 19.98 4.38
C TYR A 458 13.23 18.45 4.51
N ILE A 459 12.85 17.71 3.47
CA ILE A 459 12.91 16.25 3.47
C ILE A 459 14.32 15.75 3.74
N LYS A 460 15.33 16.32 3.06
CA LYS A 460 16.75 15.98 3.25
C LYS A 460 17.28 16.37 4.63
N LEU A 461 16.81 17.49 5.19
CA LEU A 461 17.17 17.90 6.55
C LEU A 461 16.74 16.86 7.58
N LEU A 462 15.51 16.34 7.47
CA LEU A 462 14.98 15.33 8.40
C LEU A 462 15.70 13.98 8.23
N ALA A 463 15.83 13.49 7.00
CA ALA A 463 16.56 12.26 6.72
C ALA A 463 18.01 12.32 7.21
N GLY A 464 18.73 13.40 6.89
CA GLY A 464 20.11 13.61 7.35
C GLY A 464 20.22 13.71 8.87
N HIS A 465 19.18 14.22 9.56
CA HIS A 465 19.17 14.30 11.02
C HIS A 465 19.06 12.91 11.66
N VAL A 466 18.09 12.10 11.25
CA VAL A 466 17.89 10.75 11.83
C VAL A 466 19.09 9.84 11.54
N THR A 467 19.63 9.90 10.33
CA THR A 467 20.81 9.13 9.93
C THR A 467 22.06 9.56 10.72
N ARG A 468 22.32 10.87 10.83
CA ARG A 468 23.50 11.39 11.51
C ARG A 468 23.58 11.03 12.99
N TYR A 469 22.44 11.01 13.67
CA TYR A 469 22.37 10.79 15.11
C TYR A 469 21.87 9.38 15.48
N ASP A 470 21.74 8.49 14.51
CA ASP A 470 21.25 7.11 14.69
C ASP A 470 19.93 7.04 15.47
N LEU A 471 18.94 7.86 15.02
CA LEU A 471 17.66 8.02 15.72
C LEU A 471 16.60 7.06 15.17
N HIS A 472 16.09 6.24 16.04
CA HIS A 472 15.11 5.21 15.70
C HIS A 472 13.68 5.66 16.03
N ALA A 473 12.74 5.29 15.16
CA ALA A 473 11.32 5.55 15.37
C ALA A 473 10.46 4.39 14.88
N GLY A 474 9.53 3.95 15.72
CA GLY A 474 8.45 3.03 15.36
C GLY A 474 7.18 3.77 14.98
N ILE A 475 6.15 3.02 14.60
CA ILE A 475 4.88 3.57 14.08
C ILE A 475 4.03 4.34 15.10
N TYR A 476 4.35 4.28 16.38
CA TYR A 476 3.69 5.01 17.47
C TYR A 476 4.64 5.97 18.19
N GLU A 477 5.85 6.20 17.66
CA GLU A 477 6.86 6.98 18.33
C GLU A 477 6.49 8.46 18.43
N SER A 478 6.74 9.04 19.59
CA SER A 478 6.57 10.50 19.73
C SER A 478 7.64 11.24 18.92
N PRO A 479 7.27 12.28 18.15
CA PRO A 479 8.26 13.08 17.42
C PRO A 479 9.27 13.76 18.33
N LYS A 480 9.01 13.88 19.64
CA LYS A 480 9.99 14.35 20.63
C LYS A 480 11.20 13.42 20.78
N ALA A 481 11.03 12.12 20.52
CA ALA A 481 12.08 11.12 20.71
C ALA A 481 13.16 11.17 19.61
N PHE A 482 12.81 11.60 18.40
CA PHE A 482 13.72 11.55 17.25
C PHE A 482 13.89 12.89 16.50
N LEU A 483 13.14 13.94 16.83
CA LEU A 483 13.33 15.28 16.26
C LEU A 483 13.79 16.25 17.36
N HIS A 484 15.01 16.74 17.25
CA HIS A 484 15.56 17.67 18.22
C HIS A 484 15.00 19.09 18.05
N ASN A 485 14.82 19.83 19.17
CA ASN A 485 14.29 21.20 19.15
C ASN A 485 15.11 22.15 18.28
N ALA A 486 16.43 21.95 18.18
CA ALA A 486 17.33 22.75 17.35
C ALA A 486 17.00 22.70 15.84
N LEU A 487 16.17 21.74 15.38
CA LEU A 487 15.71 21.67 14.00
C LEU A 487 14.58 22.65 13.70
N ILE A 488 13.75 22.99 14.69
CA ILE A 488 12.51 23.77 14.47
C ILE A 488 12.75 25.08 13.73
N PRO A 489 13.74 25.93 14.11
CA PRO A 489 13.97 27.17 13.36
C PRO A 489 14.37 26.94 11.89
N LYS A 490 15.11 25.86 11.60
CA LYS A 490 15.50 25.52 10.23
C LYS A 490 14.32 25.00 9.42
N MET A 491 13.47 24.19 10.07
CA MET A 491 12.24 23.68 9.47
C MET A 491 11.29 24.84 9.13
N ASP A 492 11.05 25.75 10.08
CA ASP A 492 10.21 26.94 9.84
C ASP A 492 10.75 27.80 8.69
N ALA A 493 12.06 28.07 8.66
CA ALA A 493 12.65 28.88 7.58
C ALA A 493 12.45 28.29 6.18
N LEU A 494 12.57 26.95 6.05
CA LEU A 494 12.32 26.27 4.78
C LEU A 494 10.85 26.32 4.36
N TRP A 495 9.92 26.22 5.31
CA TRP A 495 8.50 26.36 5.02
C TRP A 495 8.08 27.81 4.77
N ASP A 496 8.70 28.81 5.43
CA ASP A 496 8.51 30.24 5.12
C ASP A 496 8.95 30.55 3.68
N GLU A 497 10.09 30.00 3.26
CA GLU A 497 10.57 30.10 1.88
C GLU A 497 9.62 29.41 0.89
N ALA A 498 9.12 28.19 1.22
CA ALA A 498 8.18 27.46 0.39
C ALA A 498 6.86 28.23 0.19
N GLU A 499 6.30 28.81 1.27
CA GLU A 499 5.09 29.64 1.17
C GLU A 499 5.32 30.89 0.32
N ALA A 500 6.49 31.52 0.44
CA ALA A 500 6.85 32.71 -0.34
C ALA A 500 7.05 32.42 -1.84
N LEU A 501 7.45 31.20 -2.19
CA LEU A 501 7.70 30.76 -3.57
C LEU A 501 6.49 30.10 -4.23
N ALA A 502 5.36 29.94 -3.54
CA ALA A 502 4.17 29.32 -4.11
C ALA A 502 3.63 30.14 -5.29
N ASP A 503 3.49 29.51 -6.46
CA ASP A 503 3.15 30.16 -7.74
C ASP A 503 1.72 30.73 -7.78
N ASN A 504 0.80 30.15 -7.01
CA ASN A 504 -0.60 30.51 -6.96
C ASN A 504 -1.27 30.01 -5.67
N GLU A 505 -2.54 30.37 -5.47
CA GLU A 505 -3.31 30.01 -4.26
C GLU A 505 -3.45 28.48 -4.07
N GLU A 506 -3.59 27.71 -5.14
CA GLU A 506 -3.73 26.26 -5.08
C GLU A 506 -2.42 25.60 -4.57
N ILE A 507 -1.28 26.05 -5.09
CA ILE A 507 0.04 25.59 -4.62
C ILE A 507 0.29 26.05 -3.18
N LEU A 508 -0.05 27.28 -2.84
CA LEU A 508 0.06 27.80 -1.47
C LEU A 508 -0.75 26.97 -0.48
N GLU A 509 -1.98 26.58 -0.86
CA GLU A 509 -2.83 25.70 -0.05
C GLU A 509 -2.16 24.33 0.19
N ARG A 510 -1.55 23.71 -0.83
CA ARG A 510 -0.81 22.45 -0.69
C ARG A 510 0.41 22.60 0.23
N VAL A 511 1.16 23.71 0.09
CA VAL A 511 2.31 24.03 0.94
C VAL A 511 1.87 24.21 2.40
N GLN A 512 0.83 24.98 2.66
CA GLN A 512 0.31 25.24 4.01
C GLN A 512 -0.24 23.98 4.67
N ARG A 513 -0.94 23.12 3.90
CA ARG A 513 -1.39 21.81 4.40
C ARG A 513 -0.21 20.92 4.79
N SER A 514 0.82 20.87 3.96
CA SER A 514 2.03 20.09 4.28
C SER A 514 2.82 20.68 5.47
N ARG A 515 2.78 21.99 5.67
CA ARG A 515 3.39 22.66 6.84
C ARG A 515 2.71 22.30 8.17
N LEU A 516 1.51 21.70 8.17
CA LEU A 516 0.87 21.21 9.40
C LEU A 516 1.81 20.30 10.20
N GLN A 517 2.73 19.58 9.56
CA GLN A 517 3.78 18.78 10.21
C GLN A 517 4.57 19.60 11.23
N VAL A 518 5.07 20.77 10.83
CA VAL A 518 5.89 21.61 11.70
C VAL A 518 5.04 22.29 12.77
N ARG A 519 3.82 22.73 12.41
CA ARG A 519 2.88 23.33 13.36
C ARG A 519 2.50 22.33 14.46
N PHE A 520 2.25 21.06 14.06
CA PHE A 520 1.97 19.98 15.00
C PHE A 520 3.16 19.70 15.94
N ILE A 521 4.39 19.62 15.42
CA ILE A 521 5.59 19.41 16.24
C ILE A 521 5.75 20.54 17.27
N LYS A 522 5.54 21.78 16.87
CA LYS A 522 5.63 22.96 17.76
C LYS A 522 4.58 22.89 18.87
N PHE A 523 3.33 22.58 18.52
CA PHE A 523 2.25 22.35 19.49
C PHE A 523 2.56 21.17 20.42
N HIS A 524 2.94 20.02 19.86
CA HIS A 524 3.18 18.79 20.64
C HIS A 524 4.31 18.93 21.67
N ARG A 525 5.16 19.95 21.55
CA ARG A 525 6.22 20.28 22.53
C ARG A 525 5.78 21.19 23.67
N LYS A 526 4.60 21.76 23.55
CA LYS A 526 3.99 22.59 24.58
C LYS A 526 3.17 21.73 25.55
N GLY A 527 2.88 22.30 26.71
CA GLY A 527 2.00 21.74 27.72
C GLY A 527 0.97 22.75 28.20
N PRO A 528 -0.14 22.31 28.84
CA PRO A 528 -1.18 23.21 29.35
C PRO A 528 -0.71 24.29 30.33
N GLY A 529 0.53 24.22 30.79
CA GLY A 529 1.15 25.24 31.65
C GLY A 529 1.91 26.36 30.94
N ASP A 530 2.02 26.27 29.59
CA ASP A 530 2.67 27.32 28.80
C ASP A 530 1.67 28.46 28.52
N ASP A 531 2.09 29.71 28.66
CA ASP A 531 1.24 30.91 28.57
C ASP A 531 0.48 31.03 27.23
N ASP A 532 1.01 30.48 26.15
CA ASP A 532 0.43 30.52 24.80
C ASP A 532 -0.18 29.19 24.34
N TYR A 533 -0.29 28.20 25.24
CA TYR A 533 -0.76 26.85 24.89
C TYR A 533 -2.12 26.87 24.20
N ASP A 534 -3.12 27.50 24.81
CA ASP A 534 -4.49 27.54 24.27
C ASP A 534 -4.55 28.25 22.92
N ALA A 535 -3.81 29.35 22.76
CA ALA A 535 -3.78 30.10 21.51
C ALA A 535 -3.16 29.25 20.36
N VAL A 536 -2.06 28.55 20.64
CA VAL A 536 -1.39 27.68 19.66
C VAL A 536 -2.26 26.45 19.35
N CYS A 537 -2.94 25.89 20.35
CA CYS A 537 -3.86 24.78 20.19
C CYS A 537 -5.02 25.14 19.25
N GLU A 538 -5.76 26.22 19.56
CA GLU A 538 -6.92 26.63 18.75
C GLU A 538 -6.52 27.06 17.34
N GLN A 539 -5.36 27.69 17.17
CA GLN A 539 -4.83 28.01 15.83
C GLN A 539 -4.57 26.72 15.03
N LEU A 540 -3.92 25.71 15.64
CA LEU A 540 -3.66 24.44 14.97
C LEU A 540 -4.97 23.69 14.61
N ILE A 541 -5.94 23.66 15.51
CA ILE A 541 -7.27 23.08 15.26
C ILE A 541 -7.96 23.79 14.08
N SER A 542 -7.91 25.13 14.06
CA SER A 542 -8.44 25.92 12.96
C SER A 542 -7.77 25.59 11.62
N ASP A 543 -6.46 25.45 11.62
CA ASP A 543 -5.67 25.09 10.43
C ASP A 543 -6.01 23.66 9.96
N ILE A 544 -6.09 22.68 10.88
CA ILE A 544 -6.47 21.30 10.57
C ILE A 544 -7.85 21.24 9.88
N ARG A 545 -8.85 21.94 10.44
CA ARG A 545 -10.20 22.02 9.85
C ARG A 545 -10.19 22.69 8.48
N ARG A 546 -9.46 23.82 8.34
CA ARG A 546 -9.35 24.57 7.09
C ARG A 546 -8.79 23.69 5.95
N HIS A 547 -7.82 22.84 6.24
CA HIS A 547 -7.18 21.95 5.27
C HIS A 547 -7.90 20.62 5.06
N GLY A 548 -9.11 20.44 5.63
CA GLY A 548 -9.94 19.25 5.43
C GLY A 548 -9.40 17.97 6.05
N VAL A 549 -8.51 18.06 7.05
CA VAL A 549 -8.01 16.91 7.79
C VAL A 549 -9.07 16.43 8.76
N THR A 550 -9.49 15.18 8.63
CA THR A 550 -10.58 14.57 9.40
C THR A 550 -10.10 13.53 10.43
N TYR A 551 -8.84 13.11 10.34
CA TYR A 551 -8.20 12.21 11.31
C TYR A 551 -6.75 12.65 11.55
N ILE A 552 -6.34 12.74 12.83
CA ILE A 552 -4.96 13.00 13.24
C ILE A 552 -4.34 11.84 14.03
N GLN A 553 -5.14 10.79 14.29
CA GLN A 553 -4.77 9.50 14.86
C GLN A 553 -5.61 8.39 14.20
N GLU A 554 -5.06 7.17 14.12
CA GLU A 554 -5.80 6.04 13.57
C GLU A 554 -7.07 5.74 14.36
N GLY A 555 -8.20 5.56 13.64
CA GLY A 555 -9.48 5.13 14.19
C GLY A 555 -10.12 6.07 15.21
N LYS A 556 -9.55 7.26 15.42
CA LYS A 556 -10.04 8.18 16.44
C LYS A 556 -10.75 9.39 15.82
N ASP A 557 -11.96 9.60 16.29
CA ASP A 557 -12.77 10.75 15.92
C ASP A 557 -12.01 12.08 16.14
N ILE A 558 -12.12 13.00 15.18
CA ILE A 558 -11.34 14.24 15.17
C ILE A 558 -11.70 15.16 16.33
N GLU A 559 -12.97 15.24 16.76
CA GLU A 559 -13.37 16.11 17.86
C GLU A 559 -12.85 15.59 19.22
N LYS A 560 -12.81 14.25 19.38
CA LYS A 560 -12.13 13.66 20.55
C LYS A 560 -10.65 13.97 20.56
N SER A 561 -10.00 13.94 19.40
CA SER A 561 -8.59 14.33 19.30
C SER A 561 -8.37 15.80 19.62
N PHE A 562 -9.28 16.69 19.22
CA PHE A 562 -9.23 18.11 19.57
C PHE A 562 -9.45 18.36 21.07
N ASP A 563 -10.35 17.60 21.70
CA ASP A 563 -10.54 17.68 23.15
C ASP A 563 -9.28 17.23 23.91
N GLU A 564 -8.60 16.17 23.44
CA GLU A 564 -7.31 15.77 24.01
C GLU A 564 -6.23 16.83 23.80
N MET A 565 -6.20 17.50 22.65
CA MET A 565 -5.30 18.61 22.40
C MET A 565 -5.53 19.74 23.41
N ARG A 566 -6.79 20.17 23.62
CA ARG A 566 -7.15 21.23 24.55
C ARG A 566 -6.79 20.91 26.02
N HIS A 567 -6.92 19.65 26.38
CA HIS A 567 -6.63 19.19 27.75
C HIS A 567 -5.18 18.74 27.95
N GLY A 568 -4.33 18.76 26.90
CA GLY A 568 -2.95 18.28 26.96
C GLY A 568 -2.82 16.79 27.23
N THR A 569 -3.82 16.01 26.82
CA THR A 569 -3.91 14.56 27.06
C THR A 569 -3.68 13.73 25.79
N LEU A 570 -3.20 14.35 24.69
CA LEU A 570 -2.77 13.60 23.52
C LEU A 570 -1.75 12.53 23.94
N PRO A 571 -1.95 11.26 23.52
CA PRO A 571 -1.04 10.17 23.87
C PRO A 571 0.40 10.46 23.43
N GLY A 572 1.40 9.92 24.16
CA GLY A 572 2.79 9.93 23.73
C GLY A 572 3.73 10.75 24.60
N THR A 573 3.28 11.16 25.79
CA THR A 573 4.14 11.85 26.76
C THR A 573 4.70 10.93 27.84
N SER A 574 4.14 9.73 28.04
CA SER A 574 4.62 8.78 29.06
C SER A 574 4.65 7.33 28.53
N ARG A 575 5.56 6.50 29.09
CA ARG A 575 5.60 5.04 28.83
C ARG A 575 4.32 4.29 29.28
N SER A 576 3.52 4.91 30.14
CA SER A 576 2.24 4.37 30.61
C SER A 576 1.12 4.45 29.56
N ASP A 577 1.30 5.27 28.51
CA ASP A 577 0.30 5.47 27.46
C ASP A 577 0.19 4.28 26.47
N TYR A 578 1.06 3.28 26.61
CA TYR A 578 1.14 2.09 25.76
C TYR A 578 0.46 0.85 26.36
N ARG A 579 -0.43 1.01 27.35
CA ARG A 579 -1.24 -0.10 27.85
C ARG A 579 -2.52 -0.18 27.02
N TRP A 580 -2.58 -1.21 26.20
CA TRP A 580 -3.78 -1.70 25.51
C TRP A 580 -4.55 -2.66 26.38
#